data_b63d100ed5e52ec13b9cf4fb5d02a66a
#
_entry.id   b63d100ed5e52ec13b9cf4fb5d02a66a
#
_cell.length_a   1.000
_cell.length_b   1.000
_cell.length_c   1.000
_cell.angle_alpha   90.00
_cell.angle_beta   90.00
_cell.angle_gamma   90.00
#
_symmetry.space_group_name_H-M   'P 1'
#
loop_
_entity.id
_entity.type
_entity.pdbx_description
1 polymer ?
#
loop_
_entity_poly.entity_id
_entity_poly.type
_entity_poly.pdbx_seq_one_letter_code
_entity_poly.pdbx_strand_id
1 'polypeptide(L)'
;MIKSHQRSSKLFNKGPSLLSKLLLLTFISIILMGVDFRFHYLKEIRQFTNVFTKPLHAVLNLPNDIYNVTAQYFSNQSRLIHDNETLKLDIDQLKGDLQRLDFIDQENDRLRNLLEVKNTHKFKTEAVSIIYSRFDPFNQKIIIDGGQNKDFQPGQPVIDALGLVGQISSVYPETSEVTLIIDKKMSVPIQIQRNGLRAITNGNGQNETISLSYLPNSVDVVKGDILKTSGIDTIYPEGIAVAEVLEINHDPKLPFAKIICKPLSAIRNHSHVLVVTPINKISNNVAPIKNDQKK
;
A
#
# COMPACT_ATOMS: atom_id res chain seq x y z
N MET A 1 45.30 -108.67 -1.15
CA MET A 1 46.70 -108.73 -0.70
C MET A 1 47.13 -107.31 -0.39
N ILE A 2 47.69 -107.07 0.82
CA ILE A 2 48.42 -105.96 1.40
C ILE A 2 47.64 -104.69 1.72
N LYS A 3 47.26 -104.61 3.01
CA LYS A 3 46.91 -103.36 3.77
C LYS A 3 48.16 -102.54 3.98
N SER A 4 48.10 -101.24 3.76
CA SER A 4 49.05 -100.24 4.33
C SER A 4 48.29 -99.34 5.26
N HIS A 5 48.62 -99.43 6.55
CA HIS A 5 48.24 -98.48 7.57
C HIS A 5 48.98 -97.17 7.43
N GLN A 6 48.27 -96.08 7.29
CA GLN A 6 48.87 -94.79 7.57
C GLN A 6 48.34 -94.27 8.93
N ARG A 7 49.22 -94.19 9.92
CA ARG A 7 49.06 -93.52 11.19
C ARG A 7 49.11 -92.01 10.95
N SER A 8 48.04 -91.30 11.13
CA SER A 8 48.03 -89.87 11.23
C SER A 8 48.42 -89.47 12.68
N SER A 9 49.54 -88.79 12.85
CA SER A 9 49.98 -88.24 14.10
C SER A 9 49.18 -87.04 14.46
N LYS A 10 48.34 -87.12 15.49
CA LYS A 10 47.69 -85.97 16.15
C LYS A 10 48.70 -85.21 17.00
N LEU A 11 49.37 -84.28 16.45
CA LEU A 11 50.20 -83.32 17.20
C LEU A 11 49.48 -81.94 17.24
N PHE A 12 49.28 -81.47 18.46
CA PHE A 12 48.77 -80.14 18.82
C PHE A 12 47.26 -79.87 18.62
N ASN A 13 46.50 -80.26 19.65
CA ASN A 13 45.22 -79.62 19.89
C ASN A 13 44.99 -79.44 21.40
N LYS A 14 45.74 -78.52 22.01
CA LYS A 14 45.42 -77.93 23.30
C LYS A 14 45.44 -76.44 23.13
N GLY A 15 44.36 -75.92 22.64
CA GLY A 15 44.14 -74.49 22.73
C GLY A 15 44.13 -74.05 24.20
N PRO A 16 44.55 -72.83 24.51
CA PRO A 16 44.59 -72.31 25.89
C PRO A 16 43.23 -72.50 26.53
N SER A 17 43.25 -72.98 27.80
CA SER A 17 42.02 -73.20 28.57
C SER A 17 41.16 -71.95 28.65
N LEU A 18 39.84 -72.12 28.74
CA LEU A 18 38.89 -71.00 28.83
C LEU A 18 39.29 -70.02 29.93
N LEU A 19 39.84 -70.53 31.06
CA LEU A 19 40.35 -69.73 32.18
C LEU A 19 41.56 -68.88 31.77
N SER A 20 42.50 -69.39 30.96
CA SER A 20 43.65 -68.57 30.54
C SER A 20 43.28 -67.50 29.53
N LYS A 21 42.28 -67.75 28.67
CA LYS A 21 41.73 -66.68 27.78
C LYS A 21 41.02 -65.61 28.58
N LEU A 22 40.27 -65.95 29.61
CA LEU A 22 39.58 -65.00 30.46
C LEU A 22 40.59 -64.14 31.26
N LEU A 23 41.62 -64.77 31.83
CA LEU A 23 42.70 -64.05 32.54
C LEU A 23 43.48 -63.14 31.59
N LEU A 24 43.74 -63.55 30.36
CA LEU A 24 44.41 -62.71 29.38
C LEU A 24 43.57 -61.53 28.97
N LEU A 25 42.28 -61.73 28.73
CA LEU A 25 41.35 -60.64 28.38
C LEU A 25 41.16 -59.64 29.54
N THR A 26 41.04 -60.11 30.77
CA THR A 26 40.95 -59.21 31.95
C THR A 26 42.23 -58.43 32.15
N PHE A 27 43.40 -59.05 31.94
CA PHE A 27 44.69 -58.37 32.02
C PHE A 27 44.86 -57.29 30.93
N ILE A 28 44.46 -57.58 29.68
CA ILE A 28 44.44 -56.60 28.60
C ILE A 28 43.47 -55.43 28.92
N SER A 29 42.30 -55.74 29.46
CA SER A 29 41.30 -54.71 29.84
C SER A 29 41.85 -53.78 30.94
N ILE A 30 42.56 -54.33 31.96
CA ILE A 30 43.17 -53.52 33.00
C ILE A 30 44.29 -52.65 32.46
N ILE A 31 45.14 -53.21 31.55
CA ILE A 31 46.19 -52.40 30.89
C ILE A 31 45.58 -51.28 30.03
N LEU A 32 44.55 -51.57 29.23
CA LEU A 32 43.86 -50.59 28.42
C LEU A 32 43.22 -49.48 29.30
N MET A 33 42.65 -49.85 30.46
CA MET A 33 42.09 -48.91 31.39
C MET A 33 43.19 -48.03 32.08
N GLY A 34 44.34 -48.63 32.38
CA GLY A 34 45.52 -47.89 32.91
C GLY A 34 46.14 -46.94 31.90
N VAL A 35 46.22 -47.34 30.64
CA VAL A 35 46.72 -46.51 29.52
C VAL A 35 45.76 -45.35 29.29
N ASP A 36 44.46 -45.59 29.33
CA ASP A 36 43.44 -44.53 29.17
C ASP A 36 43.49 -43.48 30.28
N PHE A 37 43.68 -43.96 31.56
CA PHE A 37 43.83 -43.09 32.74
C PHE A 37 45.07 -42.20 32.66
N ARG A 38 46.17 -42.72 32.13
CA ARG A 38 47.47 -42.04 32.10
C ARG A 38 47.65 -41.09 30.92
N PHE A 39 47.10 -41.40 29.72
CA PHE A 39 47.42 -40.73 28.48
C PHE A 39 46.25 -39.94 27.86
N HIS A 40 45.03 -40.02 28.41
CA HIS A 40 43.85 -39.23 27.96
C HIS A 40 43.59 -39.33 26.45
N TYR A 41 44.04 -40.37 25.75
CA TYR A 41 43.86 -40.53 24.29
C TYR A 41 42.41 -40.60 23.87
N LEU A 42 41.49 -40.96 24.76
CA LEU A 42 40.05 -41.03 24.44
C LEU A 42 39.41 -39.64 24.25
N LYS A 43 40.05 -38.55 24.73
CA LYS A 43 39.55 -37.19 24.44
C LYS A 43 39.70 -36.82 22.98
N GLU A 44 40.78 -37.19 22.30
CA GLU A 44 40.99 -36.93 20.87
C GLU A 44 40.10 -37.80 19.99
N ILE A 45 39.90 -39.08 20.37
CA ILE A 45 39.01 -39.98 19.65
C ILE A 45 37.55 -39.52 19.77
N ARG A 46 37.15 -38.97 20.94
CA ARG A 46 35.80 -38.42 21.13
C ARG A 46 35.57 -37.12 20.32
N GLN A 47 36.60 -36.34 20.04
CA GLN A 47 36.52 -35.20 19.14
C GLN A 47 36.38 -35.64 17.66
N PHE A 48 37.03 -36.72 17.28
CA PHE A 48 36.91 -37.29 15.93
C PHE A 48 35.50 -37.84 15.66
N THR A 49 34.84 -38.46 16.64
CA THR A 49 33.45 -38.93 16.47
C THR A 49 32.45 -37.78 16.31
N ASN A 50 32.67 -36.63 16.96
CA ASN A 50 31.82 -35.45 16.80
C ASN A 50 31.99 -34.78 15.40
N VAL A 51 33.14 -34.93 14.76
CA VAL A 51 33.38 -34.44 13.41
C VAL A 51 32.67 -35.31 12.37
N PHE A 52 32.55 -36.61 12.64
CA PHE A 52 31.87 -37.56 11.73
C PHE A 52 30.34 -37.57 11.86
N THR A 53 29.82 -37.25 13.05
CA THR A 53 28.36 -37.26 13.28
C THR A 53 27.68 -35.97 12.73
N LYS A 54 28.37 -34.85 12.69
CA LYS A 54 27.81 -33.62 12.11
C LYS A 54 27.44 -33.74 10.61
N PRO A 55 28.28 -34.24 9.71
CA PRO A 55 27.91 -34.42 8.31
C PRO A 55 26.83 -35.50 8.10
N LEU A 56 26.73 -36.50 9.00
CA LEU A 56 25.73 -37.54 8.90
C LEU A 56 24.31 -36.98 9.20
N HIS A 57 24.17 -36.09 10.19
CA HIS A 57 22.90 -35.39 10.43
C HIS A 57 22.52 -34.42 9.30
N ALA A 58 23.50 -33.77 8.68
CA ALA A 58 23.25 -32.94 7.51
C ALA A 58 22.71 -33.76 6.32
N VAL A 59 23.27 -34.94 6.07
CA VAL A 59 22.85 -35.86 5.00
C VAL A 59 21.44 -36.43 5.27
N LEU A 60 21.10 -36.72 6.52
CA LEU A 60 19.79 -37.28 6.88
C LEU A 60 18.66 -36.23 6.77
N ASN A 61 18.95 -34.94 6.90
CA ASN A 61 17.97 -33.86 6.78
C ASN A 61 17.84 -33.34 5.33
N LEU A 62 18.80 -33.64 4.46
CA LEU A 62 18.77 -33.24 3.03
C LEU A 62 17.46 -33.58 2.29
N PRO A 63 16.83 -34.77 2.44
CA PRO A 63 15.60 -35.04 1.72
C PRO A 63 14.42 -34.19 2.18
N ASN A 64 14.39 -33.78 3.46
CA ASN A 64 13.29 -32.97 3.99
C ASN A 64 13.42 -31.48 3.58
N ASP A 65 14.64 -30.97 3.55
CA ASP A 65 14.91 -29.59 3.13
C ASP A 65 14.73 -29.44 1.61
N ILE A 66 15.15 -30.41 0.82
CA ILE A 66 14.95 -30.43 -0.64
C ILE A 66 13.46 -30.53 -0.98
N TYR A 67 12.70 -31.36 -0.27
CA TYR A 67 11.25 -31.48 -0.46
C TYR A 67 10.53 -30.17 -0.13
N ASN A 68 10.86 -29.53 0.98
CA ASN A 68 10.26 -28.26 1.38
C ASN A 68 10.62 -27.10 0.43
N VAL A 69 11.88 -27.03 -0.01
CA VAL A 69 12.32 -25.99 -0.97
C VAL A 69 11.66 -26.21 -2.34
N THR A 70 11.59 -27.45 -2.84
CA THR A 70 10.93 -27.73 -4.11
C THR A 70 9.41 -27.55 -4.04
N ALA A 71 8.75 -27.97 -2.95
CA ALA A 71 7.32 -27.76 -2.75
C ALA A 71 6.97 -26.25 -2.66
N GLN A 72 7.79 -25.46 -1.97
CA GLN A 72 7.63 -24.01 -1.91
C GLN A 72 7.87 -23.34 -3.27
N TYR A 73 8.86 -23.81 -4.01
CA TYR A 73 9.15 -23.27 -5.35
C TYR A 73 7.97 -23.51 -6.31
N PHE A 74 7.42 -24.71 -6.33
CA PHE A 74 6.27 -25.05 -7.16
C PHE A 74 4.98 -24.34 -6.71
N SER A 75 4.75 -24.22 -5.41
CA SER A 75 3.58 -23.49 -4.89
C SER A 75 3.66 -21.99 -5.18
N ASN A 76 4.85 -21.39 -5.06
CA ASN A 76 5.06 -19.99 -5.41
C ASN A 76 4.93 -19.75 -6.91
N GLN A 77 5.44 -20.65 -7.74
CA GLN A 77 5.31 -20.56 -9.19
C GLN A 77 3.85 -20.63 -9.64
N SER A 78 3.08 -21.58 -9.11
CA SER A 78 1.65 -21.72 -9.41
C SER A 78 0.86 -20.50 -8.95
N ARG A 79 1.18 -19.95 -7.78
CA ARG A 79 0.57 -18.72 -7.27
C ARG A 79 0.89 -17.52 -8.16
N LEU A 80 2.16 -17.34 -8.55
CA LEU A 80 2.57 -16.25 -9.45
C LEU A 80 1.89 -16.33 -10.82
N ILE A 81 1.71 -17.53 -11.36
CA ILE A 81 0.98 -17.75 -12.62
C ILE A 81 -0.48 -17.33 -12.42
N HIS A 82 -1.13 -17.81 -11.37
CA HIS A 82 -2.52 -17.48 -11.06
C HIS A 82 -2.72 -15.97 -10.81
N ASP A 83 -1.83 -15.36 -10.02
CA ASP A 83 -1.85 -13.90 -9.77
C ASP A 83 -1.64 -13.11 -11.08
N ASN A 84 -0.78 -13.60 -11.98
CA ASN A 84 -0.57 -12.96 -13.28
C ASN A 84 -1.79 -13.11 -14.20
N GLU A 85 -2.48 -14.24 -14.17
CA GLU A 85 -3.72 -14.44 -14.92
C GLU A 85 -4.85 -13.56 -14.38
N THR A 86 -5.02 -13.50 -13.06
CA THR A 86 -6.04 -12.63 -12.43
C THR A 86 -5.76 -11.16 -12.72
N LEU A 87 -4.51 -10.71 -12.57
CA LEU A 87 -4.12 -9.35 -12.92
C LEU A 87 -4.36 -9.02 -14.41
N LYS A 88 -4.14 -9.97 -15.32
CA LYS A 88 -4.47 -9.78 -16.74
C LYS A 88 -5.96 -9.61 -16.97
N LEU A 89 -6.78 -10.44 -16.33
CA LEU A 89 -8.24 -10.32 -16.40
C LEU A 89 -8.72 -8.98 -15.84
N ASP A 90 -8.16 -8.55 -14.71
CA ASP A 90 -8.47 -7.24 -14.13
C ASP A 90 -8.08 -6.09 -15.07
N ILE A 91 -6.89 -6.17 -15.69
CA ILE A 91 -6.46 -5.19 -16.69
C ILE A 91 -7.41 -5.15 -17.88
N ASP A 92 -7.83 -6.30 -18.39
CA ASP A 92 -8.73 -6.35 -19.55
C ASP A 92 -10.14 -5.87 -19.18
N GLN A 93 -10.61 -6.13 -17.97
CA GLN A 93 -11.85 -5.57 -17.44
C GLN A 93 -11.74 -4.04 -17.30
N LEU A 94 -10.66 -3.53 -16.72
CA LEU A 94 -10.42 -2.09 -16.60
C LEU A 94 -10.33 -1.39 -17.95
N LYS A 95 -9.72 -2.04 -18.97
CA LYS A 95 -9.72 -1.50 -20.34
C LYS A 95 -11.12 -1.44 -20.92
N GLY A 96 -11.96 -2.45 -20.68
CA GLY A 96 -13.36 -2.45 -21.09
C GLY A 96 -14.15 -1.32 -20.44
N ASP A 97 -13.94 -1.10 -19.14
CA ASP A 97 -14.57 0.00 -18.41
C ASP A 97 -14.10 1.38 -18.91
N LEU A 98 -12.81 1.52 -19.22
CA LEU A 98 -12.27 2.75 -19.83
C LEU A 98 -12.90 3.03 -21.20
N GLN A 99 -13.05 2.02 -22.07
CA GLN A 99 -13.72 2.19 -23.36
C GLN A 99 -15.19 2.61 -23.20
N ARG A 100 -15.87 2.05 -22.20
CA ARG A 100 -17.25 2.44 -21.89
C ARG A 100 -17.33 3.87 -21.37
N LEU A 101 -16.40 4.28 -20.52
CA LEU A 101 -16.33 5.67 -20.04
C LEU A 101 -16.04 6.64 -21.18
N ASP A 102 -15.11 6.31 -22.07
CA ASP A 102 -14.79 7.12 -23.26
C ASP A 102 -16.01 7.30 -24.17
N PHE A 103 -16.77 6.23 -24.40
CA PHE A 103 -18.02 6.29 -25.14
C PHE A 103 -19.07 7.21 -24.47
N ILE A 104 -19.24 7.09 -23.14
CA ILE A 104 -20.18 7.93 -22.38
C ILE A 104 -19.74 9.40 -22.43
N ASP A 105 -18.44 9.65 -22.37
CA ASP A 105 -17.87 11.00 -22.42
C ASP A 105 -18.10 11.64 -23.80
N GLN A 106 -17.87 10.88 -24.86
CA GLN A 106 -18.16 11.32 -26.26
C GLN A 106 -19.64 11.61 -26.46
N GLU A 107 -20.53 10.75 -25.95
CA GLU A 107 -21.98 10.98 -26.08
C GLU A 107 -22.43 12.19 -25.24
N ASN A 108 -21.85 12.38 -24.05
CA ASN A 108 -22.10 13.56 -23.21
C ASN A 108 -21.64 14.84 -23.93
N ASP A 109 -20.43 14.83 -24.52
CA ASP A 109 -19.93 15.96 -25.34
C ASP A 109 -20.82 16.24 -26.54
N ARG A 110 -21.32 15.20 -27.22
CA ARG A 110 -22.26 15.33 -28.32
C ARG A 110 -23.59 15.95 -27.90
N LEU A 111 -24.15 15.45 -26.76
CA LEU A 111 -25.40 16.01 -26.23
C LEU A 111 -25.23 17.46 -25.78
N ARG A 112 -24.10 17.82 -25.16
CA ARG A 112 -23.78 19.20 -24.77
C ARG A 112 -23.65 20.12 -26.00
N ASN A 113 -22.99 19.64 -27.07
CA ASN A 113 -22.87 20.40 -28.32
C ASN A 113 -24.24 20.64 -28.99
N LEU A 114 -25.14 19.65 -28.93
CA LEU A 114 -26.52 19.79 -29.44
C LEU A 114 -27.32 20.82 -28.60
N LEU A 115 -27.00 20.95 -27.31
CA LEU A 115 -27.65 21.93 -26.41
C LEU A 115 -26.91 23.27 -26.38
N GLU A 116 -25.91 23.49 -27.25
CA GLU A 116 -25.04 24.69 -27.26
C GLU A 116 -24.38 25.03 -25.90
N VAL A 117 -24.26 24.01 -25.03
CA VAL A 117 -23.63 24.20 -23.72
C VAL A 117 -22.13 24.10 -23.86
N LYS A 118 -21.43 25.20 -23.54
CA LYS A 118 -19.95 25.26 -23.58
C LYS A 118 -19.31 24.23 -22.67
N ASN A 119 -18.42 23.41 -23.22
CA ASN A 119 -17.66 22.39 -22.47
C ASN A 119 -16.72 23.06 -21.43
N THR A 120 -17.08 22.98 -20.15
CA THR A 120 -16.33 23.67 -19.07
C THR A 120 -15.45 22.70 -18.25
N HIS A 121 -15.40 21.41 -18.61
CA HIS A 121 -14.93 20.35 -17.70
C HIS A 121 -13.57 19.73 -18.05
N LYS A 122 -12.73 20.37 -18.86
CA LYS A 122 -11.36 19.89 -19.06
C LYS A 122 -10.43 20.51 -18.02
N PHE A 123 -9.82 19.69 -17.17
CA PHE A 123 -8.77 20.11 -16.25
C PHE A 123 -7.54 19.21 -16.40
N LYS A 124 -6.38 19.80 -16.19
CA LYS A 124 -5.10 19.10 -16.14
C LYS A 124 -4.76 18.81 -14.69
N THR A 125 -4.23 17.63 -14.40
CA THR A 125 -3.73 17.27 -13.08
C THR A 125 -2.22 17.12 -13.10
N GLU A 126 -1.56 17.56 -12.05
CA GLU A 126 -0.13 17.37 -11.85
C GLU A 126 0.11 16.68 -10.49
N ALA A 127 0.82 15.56 -10.53
CA ALA A 127 1.14 14.78 -9.34
C ALA A 127 2.31 15.42 -8.59
N VAL A 128 2.16 15.58 -7.27
CA VAL A 128 3.15 16.16 -6.38
C VAL A 128 3.23 15.41 -5.06
N SER A 129 4.41 15.45 -4.44
CA SER A 129 4.64 14.83 -3.13
C SER A 129 4.30 15.79 -2.00
N ILE A 130 3.85 15.27 -0.88
CA ILE A 130 3.70 16.05 0.35
C ILE A 130 5.03 16.04 1.09
N ILE A 131 5.57 17.24 1.36
CA ILE A 131 6.82 17.43 2.09
C ILE A 131 6.58 17.44 3.60
N TYR A 132 5.53 18.15 4.02
CA TYR A 132 5.23 18.36 5.42
C TYR A 132 3.73 18.50 5.66
N SER A 133 3.27 18.00 6.80
CA SER A 133 1.86 18.08 7.23
C SER A 133 1.78 18.74 8.60
N ARG A 134 0.97 19.81 8.71
CA ARG A 134 0.66 20.48 9.97
C ARG A 134 -0.79 20.23 10.33
N PHE A 135 -1.00 19.50 11.41
CA PHE A 135 -2.33 19.20 11.96
C PHE A 135 -2.46 19.84 13.34
N ASP A 136 -2.70 21.15 13.40
CA ASP A 136 -3.07 21.80 14.64
C ASP A 136 -4.59 22.18 14.61
N PRO A 137 -5.25 22.38 15.77
CA PRO A 137 -6.70 22.61 15.81
C PRO A 137 -7.17 23.86 15.06
N PHE A 138 -6.26 24.78 14.74
CA PHE A 138 -6.57 26.09 14.12
C PHE A 138 -6.08 26.21 12.69
N ASN A 139 -5.11 25.37 12.28
CA ASN A 139 -4.52 25.42 10.95
C ASN A 139 -4.26 23.99 10.45
N GLN A 140 -5.14 23.52 9.61
CA GLN A 140 -5.05 22.20 8.97
C GLN A 140 -4.44 22.40 7.58
N LYS A 141 -3.11 22.24 7.47
CA LYS A 141 -2.38 22.52 6.24
C LYS A 141 -1.34 21.47 5.91
N ILE A 142 -1.05 21.31 4.63
CA ILE A 142 0.08 20.54 4.12
C ILE A 142 0.94 21.39 3.20
N ILE A 143 2.22 21.06 3.09
CA ILE A 143 3.16 21.64 2.15
C ILE A 143 3.47 20.59 1.09
N ILE A 144 3.32 20.97 -0.16
CA ILE A 144 3.55 20.12 -1.33
C ILE A 144 4.80 20.56 -2.10
N ASP A 145 5.43 19.60 -2.78
CA ASP A 145 6.60 19.80 -3.64
C ASP A 145 6.15 20.33 -5.01
N GLY A 146 6.23 21.62 -5.15
CA GLY A 146 5.83 22.35 -6.35
C GLY A 146 5.26 23.72 -5.98
N GLY A 147 5.73 24.73 -6.70
CA GLY A 147 5.38 26.12 -6.47
C GLY A 147 5.33 26.88 -7.79
N GLN A 148 5.97 28.06 -7.82
CA GLN A 148 6.10 28.86 -9.05
C GLN A 148 6.84 28.12 -10.16
N ASN A 149 7.77 27.22 -9.81
CA ASN A 149 8.50 26.35 -10.74
C ASN A 149 7.59 25.39 -11.54
N LYS A 150 6.37 25.14 -11.06
CA LYS A 150 5.35 24.30 -11.72
C LYS A 150 4.12 25.12 -12.13
N ASP A 151 4.23 26.43 -12.20
CA ASP A 151 3.15 27.37 -12.54
C ASP A 151 1.90 27.23 -11.64
N PHE A 152 2.07 26.79 -10.39
CA PHE A 152 0.97 26.72 -9.44
C PHE A 152 0.49 28.10 -9.03
N GLN A 153 -0.80 28.21 -8.75
CA GLN A 153 -1.45 29.43 -8.37
C GLN A 153 -2.32 29.23 -7.12
N PRO A 154 -2.42 30.25 -6.25
CA PRO A 154 -3.40 30.22 -5.17
C PRO A 154 -4.81 29.98 -5.72
N GLY A 155 -5.59 29.21 -4.99
CA GLY A 155 -6.96 28.86 -5.39
C GLY A 155 -7.07 27.54 -6.17
N GLN A 156 -5.99 26.91 -6.60
CA GLN A 156 -6.07 25.60 -7.28
C GLN A 156 -6.51 24.49 -6.32
N PRO A 157 -7.47 23.65 -6.72
CA PRO A 157 -7.87 22.49 -5.95
C PRO A 157 -6.77 21.43 -5.90
N VAL A 158 -6.71 20.73 -4.76
CA VAL A 158 -5.82 19.59 -4.54
C VAL A 158 -6.67 18.37 -4.21
N ILE A 159 -6.48 17.30 -4.96
CA ILE A 159 -7.26 16.06 -4.84
C ILE A 159 -6.36 14.86 -4.60
N ASP A 160 -6.95 13.77 -4.13
CA ASP A 160 -6.35 12.44 -4.12
C ASP A 160 -7.18 11.46 -4.97
N ALA A 161 -6.90 10.16 -4.85
CA ALA A 161 -7.65 9.11 -5.54
C ALA A 161 -9.12 9.00 -5.08
N LEU A 162 -9.45 9.51 -3.88
CA LEU A 162 -10.75 9.34 -3.25
C LEU A 162 -11.59 10.64 -3.30
N GLY A 163 -10.94 11.81 -3.39
CA GLY A 163 -11.67 13.07 -3.44
C GLY A 163 -10.85 14.34 -3.19
N LEU A 164 -11.55 15.39 -2.79
CA LEU A 164 -10.97 16.71 -2.52
C LEU A 164 -10.20 16.71 -1.19
N VAL A 165 -8.91 17.03 -1.26
CA VAL A 165 -8.02 17.18 -0.10
C VAL A 165 -8.08 18.61 0.45
N GLY A 166 -8.05 19.61 -0.45
CA GLY A 166 -8.01 21.00 -0.07
C GLY A 166 -7.78 21.94 -1.25
N GLN A 167 -7.19 23.09 -0.96
CA GLN A 167 -6.92 24.15 -1.93
C GLN A 167 -5.58 24.82 -1.66
N ILE A 168 -4.82 25.18 -2.68
CA ILE A 168 -3.59 25.95 -2.55
C ILE A 168 -3.93 27.33 -1.98
N SER A 169 -3.38 27.65 -0.82
CA SER A 169 -3.55 28.93 -0.14
C SER A 169 -2.40 29.89 -0.41
N SER A 170 -1.17 29.40 -0.53
CA SER A 170 0.03 30.20 -0.80
C SER A 170 1.00 29.44 -1.67
N VAL A 171 1.68 30.16 -2.57
CA VAL A 171 2.66 29.58 -3.50
C VAL A 171 4.01 30.25 -3.27
N TYR A 172 5.05 29.44 -3.11
CA TYR A 172 6.45 29.83 -2.96
C TYR A 172 7.26 29.39 -4.20
N PRO A 173 8.54 29.72 -4.32
CA PRO A 173 9.32 29.35 -5.50
C PRO A 173 9.32 27.85 -5.83
N GLU A 174 9.50 26.99 -4.84
CA GLU A 174 9.62 25.53 -5.00
C GLU A 174 8.53 24.74 -4.30
N THR A 175 7.74 25.36 -3.43
CA THR A 175 6.72 24.68 -2.62
C THR A 175 5.41 25.44 -2.64
N SER A 176 4.31 24.77 -2.28
CA SER A 176 3.02 25.42 -2.06
C SER A 176 2.37 24.94 -0.77
N GLU A 177 1.64 25.85 -0.14
CA GLU A 177 0.84 25.57 1.05
C GLU A 177 -0.59 25.26 0.64
N VAL A 178 -1.12 24.15 1.10
CA VAL A 178 -2.50 23.70 0.83
C VAL A 178 -3.27 23.74 2.13
N THR A 179 -4.39 24.45 2.16
CA THR A 179 -5.36 24.41 3.25
C THR A 179 -6.30 23.23 3.03
N LEU A 180 -6.40 22.37 4.03
CA LEU A 180 -7.21 21.15 3.96
C LEU A 180 -8.70 21.45 4.07
N ILE A 181 -9.54 20.61 3.49
CA ILE A 181 -11.00 20.75 3.51
C ILE A 181 -11.60 20.77 4.92
N ILE A 182 -10.91 20.17 5.90
CA ILE A 182 -11.31 20.16 7.31
C ILE A 182 -10.95 21.45 8.07
N ASP A 183 -10.16 22.36 7.48
CA ASP A 183 -9.81 23.63 8.10
C ASP A 183 -11.05 24.53 8.22
N LYS A 184 -11.20 25.23 9.35
CA LYS A 184 -12.35 26.14 9.60
C LYS A 184 -12.49 27.28 8.61
N LYS A 185 -11.38 27.66 7.96
CA LYS A 185 -11.35 28.72 6.95
C LYS A 185 -11.72 28.24 5.56
N MET A 186 -11.86 26.92 5.40
CA MET A 186 -12.15 26.30 4.13
C MET A 186 -13.65 26.14 3.93
N SER A 187 -14.13 26.66 2.81
CA SER A 187 -15.54 26.50 2.38
C SER A 187 -15.55 26.05 0.93
N VAL A 188 -16.34 25.01 0.63
CA VAL A 188 -16.42 24.44 -0.71
C VAL A 188 -17.89 24.36 -1.13
N PRO A 189 -18.26 24.93 -2.28
CA PRO A 189 -19.60 24.76 -2.84
C PRO A 189 -19.74 23.36 -3.41
N ILE A 190 -20.76 22.65 -2.92
CA ILE A 190 -21.05 21.26 -3.27
C ILE A 190 -22.46 21.10 -3.84
N GLN A 191 -22.69 19.94 -4.44
CA GLN A 191 -24.00 19.40 -4.71
C GLN A 191 -24.13 17.97 -4.20
N ILE A 192 -25.30 17.62 -3.72
CA ILE A 192 -25.62 16.25 -3.32
C ILE A 192 -25.86 15.42 -4.59
N GLN A 193 -25.15 14.31 -4.73
CA GLN A 193 -25.24 13.49 -5.95
C GLN A 193 -26.64 12.96 -6.22
N ARG A 194 -27.40 12.63 -5.17
CA ARG A 194 -28.71 12.00 -5.28
C ARG A 194 -29.79 12.91 -5.86
N ASN A 195 -29.87 14.15 -5.42
CA ASN A 195 -30.96 15.07 -5.76
C ASN A 195 -30.49 16.41 -6.38
N GLY A 196 -29.15 16.60 -6.56
CA GLY A 196 -28.58 17.83 -7.10
C GLY A 196 -28.69 19.05 -6.21
N LEU A 197 -29.13 18.89 -4.96
CA LEU A 197 -29.24 20.01 -4.00
C LEU A 197 -27.86 20.60 -3.74
N ARG A 198 -27.78 21.92 -3.84
CA ARG A 198 -26.55 22.69 -3.66
C ARG A 198 -26.42 23.21 -2.23
N ALA A 199 -25.21 23.14 -1.69
CA ALA A 199 -24.89 23.64 -0.36
C ALA A 199 -23.42 24.08 -0.28
N ILE A 200 -23.02 24.62 0.86
CA ILE A 200 -21.65 24.98 1.15
C ILE A 200 -21.17 24.13 2.32
N THR A 201 -20.00 23.53 2.18
CA THR A 201 -19.33 22.86 3.29
C THR A 201 -18.42 23.82 4.02
N ASN A 202 -18.27 23.61 5.33
CA ASN A 202 -17.26 24.27 6.15
C ASN A 202 -16.49 23.22 6.96
N GLY A 203 -15.18 23.39 7.06
CA GLY A 203 -14.36 22.55 7.90
C GLY A 203 -14.64 22.77 9.40
N ASN A 204 -14.61 21.70 10.19
CA ASN A 204 -14.81 21.79 11.63
C ASN A 204 -13.51 21.99 12.43
N GLY A 205 -12.34 21.87 11.78
CA GLY A 205 -11.01 22.04 12.38
C GLY A 205 -10.58 20.93 13.33
N GLN A 206 -11.52 20.14 13.83
CA GLN A 206 -11.32 19.00 14.72
C GLN A 206 -12.13 17.79 14.22
N ASN A 207 -11.75 16.59 14.66
CA ASN A 207 -12.45 15.33 14.36
C ASN A 207 -12.53 14.97 12.86
N GLU A 208 -11.71 15.59 12.01
CA GLU A 208 -11.65 15.27 10.56
C GLU A 208 -13.04 15.28 9.89
N THR A 209 -13.92 16.15 10.32
CA THR A 209 -15.27 16.29 9.77
C THR A 209 -15.47 17.64 9.15
N ILE A 210 -16.43 17.72 8.27
CA ILE A 210 -16.95 18.99 7.72
C ILE A 210 -18.44 19.08 8.01
N SER A 211 -19.00 20.25 7.94
CA SER A 211 -20.43 20.48 8.13
C SER A 211 -21.04 21.16 6.92
N LEU A 212 -22.32 20.88 6.65
CA LEU A 212 -23.11 21.67 5.71
C LEU A 212 -23.75 22.85 6.45
N SER A 213 -23.69 24.04 5.83
CA SER A 213 -24.19 25.26 6.41
C SER A 213 -25.47 25.75 5.73
N TYR A 214 -26.32 26.43 6.49
CA TYR A 214 -27.49 27.16 6.02
C TYR A 214 -28.56 26.33 5.32
N LEU A 215 -28.66 25.02 5.60
CA LEU A 215 -29.74 24.18 5.10
C LEU A 215 -30.93 24.17 6.06
N PRO A 216 -32.16 24.42 5.61
CA PRO A 216 -33.33 24.42 6.48
C PRO A 216 -33.60 23.00 7.05
N ASN A 217 -34.30 22.93 8.18
CA ASN A 217 -34.63 21.62 8.81
C ASN A 217 -35.47 20.70 7.91
N SER A 218 -36.17 21.23 6.92
CA SER A 218 -36.99 20.48 5.95
C SER A 218 -36.20 19.95 4.75
N VAL A 219 -34.86 20.11 4.73
CA VAL A 219 -34.02 19.73 3.60
C VAL A 219 -34.04 18.21 3.36
N ASP A 220 -34.09 17.84 2.09
CA ASP A 220 -33.99 16.43 1.65
C ASP A 220 -32.51 16.01 1.59
N VAL A 221 -31.97 15.68 2.74
CA VAL A 221 -30.62 15.08 2.91
C VAL A 221 -30.77 13.82 3.74
N VAL A 222 -30.10 12.74 3.35
CA VAL A 222 -30.10 11.49 4.09
C VAL A 222 -28.68 11.04 4.40
N LYS A 223 -28.53 10.26 5.46
CA LYS A 223 -27.26 9.63 5.82
C LYS A 223 -26.79 8.75 4.66
N GLY A 224 -25.49 8.85 4.31
CA GLY A 224 -24.90 8.15 3.18
C GLY A 224 -24.95 8.95 1.86
N ASP A 225 -25.59 10.13 1.83
CA ASP A 225 -25.55 10.99 0.64
C ASP A 225 -24.09 11.41 0.34
N ILE A 226 -23.68 11.27 -0.92
CA ILE A 226 -22.37 11.67 -1.41
C ILE A 226 -22.42 13.12 -1.90
N LEU A 227 -21.48 13.90 -1.42
CA LEU A 227 -21.28 15.31 -1.79
C LEU A 227 -20.19 15.40 -2.85
N LYS A 228 -20.46 16.15 -3.92
CA LYS A 228 -19.51 16.47 -4.99
C LYS A 228 -19.39 17.97 -5.17
N THR A 229 -18.29 18.47 -5.71
CA THR A 229 -18.14 19.88 -6.07
C THR A 229 -19.19 20.28 -7.09
N SER A 230 -19.76 21.49 -6.95
CA SER A 230 -20.86 21.96 -7.79
C SER A 230 -20.41 22.72 -9.05
N GLY A 231 -19.14 23.07 -9.16
CA GLY A 231 -18.59 23.82 -10.30
C GLY A 231 -19.03 25.30 -10.42
N ILE A 232 -19.80 25.83 -9.45
CA ILE A 232 -20.39 27.19 -9.56
C ILE A 232 -19.35 28.29 -9.47
N ASP A 233 -18.35 28.13 -8.61
CA ASP A 233 -17.35 29.16 -8.30
C ASP A 233 -16.20 29.21 -9.33
N THR A 234 -16.24 28.36 -10.36
CA THR A 234 -15.18 28.21 -11.36
C THR A 234 -13.80 27.82 -10.81
N ILE A 235 -13.67 27.70 -9.50
CA ILE A 235 -12.45 27.26 -8.80
C ILE A 235 -12.37 25.73 -8.79
N TYR A 236 -13.46 25.11 -8.36
CA TYR A 236 -13.56 23.66 -8.30
C TYR A 236 -14.26 23.14 -9.56
N PRO A 237 -13.60 22.26 -10.34
CA PRO A 237 -14.32 21.53 -11.39
C PRO A 237 -15.52 20.79 -10.78
N GLU A 238 -16.61 20.71 -11.51
CA GLU A 238 -17.81 19.97 -11.11
C GLU A 238 -17.52 18.47 -11.00
N GLY A 239 -18.09 17.82 -10.00
CA GLY A 239 -18.10 16.35 -9.92
C GLY A 239 -16.97 15.73 -9.08
N ILE A 240 -16.02 16.50 -8.53
CA ILE A 240 -15.01 15.98 -7.61
C ILE A 240 -15.71 15.52 -6.31
N ALA A 241 -15.46 14.28 -5.89
CA ALA A 241 -15.98 13.75 -4.64
C ALA A 241 -15.42 14.54 -3.44
N VAL A 242 -16.26 14.86 -2.46
CA VAL A 242 -15.91 15.71 -1.33
C VAL A 242 -16.07 14.97 -0.01
N ALA A 243 -17.28 14.51 0.29
CA ALA A 243 -17.60 13.90 1.57
C ALA A 243 -18.86 13.03 1.48
N GLU A 244 -19.07 12.24 2.52
CA GLU A 244 -20.31 11.48 2.78
C GLU A 244 -21.01 12.01 4.02
N VAL A 245 -22.33 12.10 3.98
CA VAL A 245 -23.16 12.51 5.13
C VAL A 245 -23.16 11.43 6.20
N LEU A 246 -22.62 11.75 7.38
CA LEU A 246 -22.57 10.85 8.54
C LEU A 246 -23.79 10.96 9.42
N GLU A 247 -24.15 12.20 9.78
CA GLU A 247 -25.16 12.48 10.79
C GLU A 247 -25.93 13.75 10.44
N ILE A 248 -27.23 13.71 10.67
CA ILE A 248 -28.14 14.83 10.48
C ILE A 248 -28.88 15.05 11.78
N ASN A 249 -28.72 16.24 12.35
CA ASN A 249 -29.43 16.64 13.55
C ASN A 249 -30.46 17.73 13.21
N HIS A 250 -31.74 17.39 13.31
CA HIS A 250 -32.87 18.29 13.16
C HIS A 250 -33.32 18.78 14.53
N ASP A 251 -32.80 19.92 14.99
CA ASP A 251 -33.32 20.57 16.21
C ASP A 251 -34.42 21.54 15.83
N PRO A 252 -35.68 21.30 16.28
CA PRO A 252 -36.83 22.19 16.00
C PRO A 252 -36.63 23.62 16.51
N LYS A 253 -35.71 23.82 17.45
CA LYS A 253 -35.39 25.16 18.02
C LYS A 253 -34.46 25.95 17.13
N LEU A 254 -33.76 25.31 16.19
CA LEU A 254 -32.82 25.96 15.29
C LEU A 254 -33.44 26.10 13.89
N PRO A 255 -33.17 27.20 13.17
CA PRO A 255 -33.71 27.42 11.83
C PRO A 255 -33.03 26.51 10.79
N PHE A 256 -31.85 25.98 11.08
CA PHE A 256 -31.03 25.20 10.16
C PHE A 256 -30.66 23.83 10.76
N ALA A 257 -30.67 22.82 9.92
CA ALA A 257 -30.20 21.49 10.26
C ALA A 257 -28.67 21.49 10.45
N LYS A 258 -28.19 20.77 11.47
CA LYS A 258 -26.77 20.52 11.65
C LYS A 258 -26.41 19.20 10.98
N ILE A 259 -25.73 19.27 9.84
CA ILE A 259 -25.35 18.10 9.04
C ILE A 259 -23.83 17.93 9.12
N ILE A 260 -23.40 16.78 9.61
CA ILE A 260 -21.99 16.42 9.77
C ILE A 260 -21.62 15.41 8.68
N CYS A 261 -20.53 15.68 7.97
CA CYS A 261 -20.04 14.86 6.88
C CYS A 261 -18.58 14.45 7.12
N LYS A 262 -18.23 13.27 6.60
CA LYS A 262 -16.86 12.76 6.61
C LYS A 262 -16.25 12.98 5.23
N PRO A 263 -15.10 13.64 5.12
CA PRO A 263 -14.35 13.72 3.87
C PRO A 263 -14.06 12.33 3.32
N LEU A 264 -14.16 12.18 2.00
CA LEU A 264 -13.81 10.92 1.33
C LEU A 264 -12.30 10.79 1.14
N SER A 265 -11.59 11.93 0.98
CA SER A 265 -10.14 11.96 0.89
C SER A 265 -9.48 11.45 2.18
N ALA A 266 -8.35 10.75 2.04
CA ALA A 266 -7.61 10.19 3.18
C ALA A 266 -6.65 11.25 3.77
N ILE A 267 -7.17 12.23 4.51
CA ILE A 267 -6.51 13.49 4.93
C ILE A 267 -5.13 13.31 5.60
N ARG A 268 -4.87 12.19 6.27
CA ARG A 268 -3.62 11.99 7.04
C ARG A 268 -2.61 11.04 6.40
N ASN A 269 -3.03 10.22 5.45
CA ASN A 269 -2.23 9.09 4.95
C ASN A 269 -1.77 9.27 3.50
N HIS A 270 -1.49 10.51 3.07
CA HIS A 270 -1.03 10.77 1.72
C HIS A 270 0.48 10.94 1.65
N SER A 271 1.10 10.27 0.68
CA SER A 271 2.45 10.62 0.23
C SER A 271 2.41 11.51 -1.01
N HIS A 272 1.34 11.44 -1.80
CA HIS A 272 1.19 12.18 -3.07
C HIS A 272 -0.24 12.70 -3.21
N VAL A 273 -0.36 13.84 -3.87
CA VAL A 273 -1.64 14.46 -4.24
C VAL A 273 -1.57 14.99 -5.66
N LEU A 274 -2.72 15.32 -6.23
CA LEU A 274 -2.85 15.89 -7.56
C LEU A 274 -3.33 17.35 -7.46
N VAL A 275 -2.58 18.27 -8.05
CA VAL A 275 -3.01 19.67 -8.22
C VAL A 275 -3.83 19.79 -9.50
N VAL A 276 -5.02 20.35 -9.40
CA VAL A 276 -5.96 20.52 -10.52
C VAL A 276 -5.83 21.90 -11.12
N THR A 277 -5.54 21.97 -12.43
CA THR A 277 -5.46 23.23 -13.19
C THR A 277 -6.59 23.31 -14.22
N PRO A 278 -7.51 24.25 -14.13
CA PRO A 278 -8.55 24.45 -15.14
C PRO A 278 -7.93 24.88 -16.48
N ILE A 279 -8.24 24.18 -17.56
CA ILE A 279 -7.66 24.46 -18.89
C ILE A 279 -8.07 25.84 -19.43
N ASN A 280 -9.20 26.39 -19.01
CA ASN A 280 -9.67 27.71 -19.47
C ASN A 280 -8.83 28.90 -18.94
N LYS A 281 -7.95 28.73 -17.97
CA LYS A 281 -7.03 29.79 -17.51
C LYS A 281 -5.77 29.93 -18.37
N ILE A 282 -5.47 28.99 -19.26
CA ILE A 282 -4.24 29.00 -20.08
C ILE A 282 -4.33 30.02 -21.23
N SER A 283 -5.53 30.46 -21.63
CA SER A 283 -5.71 31.35 -22.79
C SER A 283 -5.72 32.85 -22.46
N ASN A 284 -5.69 33.27 -21.21
CA ASN A 284 -5.76 34.70 -20.82
C ASN A 284 -4.39 35.40 -20.67
N ASN A 285 -3.28 34.71 -20.96
CA ASN A 285 -1.96 35.32 -21.10
C ASN A 285 -1.69 35.80 -22.55
N VAL A 286 -2.69 36.35 -23.22
CA VAL A 286 -2.45 37.13 -24.43
C VAL A 286 -1.98 38.49 -23.96
N ALA A 287 -0.74 38.83 -24.30
CA ALA A 287 -0.09 40.12 -24.02
C ALA A 287 -1.00 41.31 -24.39
N PRO A 288 -0.98 42.41 -23.63
CA PRO A 288 -1.77 43.61 -23.99
C PRO A 288 -1.32 44.11 -25.36
N ILE A 289 -2.28 44.22 -26.26
CA ILE A 289 -2.09 44.83 -27.59
C ILE A 289 -1.61 46.29 -27.33
N LYS A 290 -0.35 46.56 -27.69
CA LYS A 290 0.16 47.92 -27.76
C LYS A 290 -0.68 48.66 -28.80
N ASN A 291 -1.55 49.54 -28.34
CA ASN A 291 -2.16 50.54 -29.18
C ASN A 291 -1.07 51.57 -29.55
N ASP A 292 -0.43 51.38 -30.69
CA ASP A 292 0.29 52.46 -31.38
C ASP A 292 -0.72 53.43 -31.96
N GLN A 293 -1.09 54.39 -31.14
CA GLN A 293 -1.71 55.63 -31.71
C GLN A 293 -0.59 56.40 -32.40
N LYS A 294 -0.56 56.28 -33.73
CA LYS A 294 0.09 57.27 -34.61
C LYS A 294 -0.85 58.47 -34.81
N LYS A 295 -0.26 59.64 -34.54
CA LYS A 295 -0.77 60.94 -34.94
C LYS A 295 -1.24 60.99 -36.38
#